data_02d131a23b2026d0c56c9c4f6d0e743b
#
_entry.id   02d131a23b2026d0c56c9c4f6d0e743b
#
_cell.length_a   1.000
_cell.length_b   1.000
_cell.length_c   1.000
_cell.angle_alpha   90.00
_cell.angle_beta   90.00
_cell.angle_gamma   90.00
#
_symmetry.space_group_name_H-M   'P 1'
#
loop_
_entity.id
_entity.type
_entity.pdbx_description
1 polymer ?
#
loop_
_entity_poly.entity_id
_entity_poly.type
_entity_poly.pdbx_seq_one_letter_code
_entity_poly.pdbx_strand_id
1 'polypeptide(L)'
;MLHYCVFQMRLKCREMLTNALRGEGDLPEGIFKPVEEIGELVEDAIFNKFGNTGMKYKNQLRSRVFNLKDKKNPALRESVLCGTILPEKFANMTSEEMASDDVS
;
A
#
# COMPACT_ATOMS: atom_id res chain seq x y z
N MET A 1 12.39 -18.14 16.19
CA MET A 1 11.97 -16.88 16.74
C MET A 1 12.02 -15.75 15.74
N LEU A 2 13.15 -15.59 15.05
CA LEU A 2 13.24 -14.52 14.06
C LEU A 2 12.20 -14.66 12.97
N HIS A 3 11.95 -15.88 12.50
CA HIS A 3 10.96 -16.09 11.45
C HIS A 3 9.57 -15.70 11.92
N TYR A 4 9.27 -16.03 13.18
CA TYR A 4 7.97 -15.71 13.72
C TYR A 4 7.78 -14.17 13.77
N CYS A 5 8.82 -13.44 14.18
CA CYS A 5 8.74 -11.99 14.26
C CYS A 5 8.56 -11.36 12.86
N VAL A 6 9.27 -11.87 11.87
CA VAL A 6 9.15 -11.37 10.52
C VAL A 6 7.73 -11.62 9.99
N PHE A 7 7.23 -12.82 10.21
CA PHE A 7 5.90 -13.17 9.74
C PHE A 7 4.83 -12.28 10.39
N GLN A 8 4.93 -12.09 11.71
CA GLN A 8 3.98 -11.25 12.43
C GLN A 8 4.04 -9.81 11.94
N MET A 9 5.23 -9.29 11.70
CA MET A 9 5.38 -7.92 11.22
C MET A 9 4.75 -7.78 9.84
N ARG A 10 4.96 -8.75 8.97
CA ARG A 10 4.39 -8.69 7.63
C ARG A 10 2.86 -8.72 7.67
N LEU A 11 2.30 -9.59 8.51
CA LEU A 11 0.84 -9.67 8.63
C LEU A 11 0.26 -8.36 9.13
N LYS A 12 0.90 -7.76 10.12
CA LYS A 12 0.42 -6.49 10.66
C LYS A 12 0.49 -5.39 9.60
N CYS A 13 1.56 -5.39 8.82
CA CYS A 13 1.71 -4.40 7.76
C CYS A 13 0.67 -4.58 6.67
N ARG A 14 0.36 -5.82 6.33
CA ARG A 14 -0.70 -6.09 5.37
C ARG A 14 -2.04 -5.57 5.88
N GLU A 15 -2.28 -5.76 7.17
CA GLU A 15 -3.51 -5.27 7.78
C GLU A 15 -3.59 -3.75 7.72
N MET A 16 -2.47 -3.08 7.99
CA MET A 16 -2.43 -1.62 7.93
C MET A 16 -2.74 -1.12 6.51
N LEU A 17 -2.16 -1.77 5.51
CA LEU A 17 -2.42 -1.40 4.12
C LEU A 17 -3.87 -1.66 3.74
N THR A 18 -4.39 -2.79 4.17
CA THR A 18 -5.78 -3.14 3.89
C THR A 18 -6.73 -2.11 4.48
N ASN A 19 -6.49 -1.72 5.73
CA ASN A 19 -7.33 -0.74 6.39
C ASN A 19 -7.23 0.62 5.71
N ALA A 20 -6.04 1.01 5.27
CA ALA A 20 -5.86 2.27 4.56
C ALA A 20 -6.60 2.26 3.23
N LEU A 21 -6.57 1.13 2.54
CA LEU A 21 -7.28 1.00 1.27
C LEU A 21 -8.80 0.99 1.47
N ARG A 22 -9.25 0.33 2.54
CA ARG A 22 -10.68 0.26 2.80
C ARG A 22 -11.26 1.62 3.18
N GLY A 23 -10.46 2.43 3.86
CA GLY A 23 -10.90 3.76 4.26
C GLY A 23 -12.10 3.68 5.18
N GLU A 24 -13.09 4.51 4.93
CA GLU A 24 -14.28 4.54 5.75
C GLU A 24 -15.40 3.69 5.17
N GLY A 25 -15.06 2.78 4.30
CA GLY A 25 -16.05 1.87 3.76
C GLY A 25 -16.63 2.27 2.43
N ASP A 26 -16.23 3.43 1.90
CA ASP A 26 -16.79 3.89 0.63
C ASP A 26 -15.90 3.46 -0.51
N LEU A 27 -15.91 2.18 -0.82
CA LEU A 27 -15.10 1.66 -1.90
C LEU A 27 -15.71 2.00 -3.25
N PRO A 28 -14.89 2.32 -4.25
CA PRO A 28 -15.42 2.56 -5.59
C PRO A 28 -15.94 1.27 -6.20
N GLU A 29 -16.81 1.38 -7.17
CA GLU A 29 -17.39 0.19 -7.78
C GLU A 29 -16.44 -0.58 -8.64
N GLY A 30 -15.38 0.05 -9.09
CA GLY A 30 -14.48 -0.59 -10.03
C GLY A 30 -13.26 -1.26 -9.43
N ILE A 31 -13.29 -1.66 -8.15
CA ILE A 31 -12.11 -2.28 -7.56
C ILE A 31 -11.85 -3.60 -8.29
N PHE A 32 -10.56 -3.85 -8.58
CA PHE A 32 -10.22 -4.99 -9.43
C PHE A 32 -9.91 -6.26 -8.63
N LYS A 33 -9.73 -6.15 -7.33
CA LYS A 33 -9.47 -7.28 -6.44
C LYS A 33 -9.97 -6.94 -5.05
N PRO A 34 -10.20 -7.94 -4.19
CA PRO A 34 -10.56 -7.65 -2.81
C PRO A 34 -9.48 -6.79 -2.14
N VAL A 35 -9.91 -5.92 -1.25
CA VAL A 35 -9.00 -4.98 -0.58
C VAL A 35 -7.88 -5.73 0.13
N GLU A 36 -8.21 -6.86 0.76
CA GLU A 36 -7.23 -7.67 1.46
C GLU A 36 -6.14 -8.18 0.52
N GLU A 37 -6.53 -8.56 -0.68
CA GLU A 37 -5.57 -9.06 -1.64
C GLU A 37 -4.68 -7.93 -2.16
N ILE A 38 -5.25 -6.77 -2.39
CA ILE A 38 -4.45 -5.63 -2.85
C ILE A 38 -3.42 -5.26 -1.78
N GLY A 39 -3.83 -5.23 -0.52
CA GLY A 39 -2.90 -4.95 0.57
C GLY A 39 -1.77 -5.95 0.64
N GLU A 40 -2.11 -7.23 0.45
CA GLU A 40 -1.10 -8.29 0.46
C GLU A 40 -0.11 -8.10 -0.70
N LEU A 41 -0.61 -7.78 -1.88
CA LEU A 41 0.25 -7.60 -3.04
C LEU A 41 1.20 -6.42 -2.87
N VAL A 42 0.71 -5.33 -2.29
CA VAL A 42 1.55 -4.17 -2.06
C VAL A 42 2.65 -4.49 -1.04
N GLU A 43 2.27 -5.14 0.07
CA GLU A 43 3.24 -5.50 1.09
C GLU A 43 4.28 -6.48 0.52
N ASP A 44 3.81 -7.44 -0.26
CA ASP A 44 4.69 -8.43 -0.85
C ASP A 44 5.73 -7.77 -1.76
N ALA A 45 5.32 -6.81 -2.55
CA ALA A 45 6.24 -6.11 -3.44
C ALA A 45 7.28 -5.31 -2.64
N ILE A 46 6.88 -4.69 -1.54
CA ILE A 46 7.81 -3.96 -0.68
C ILE A 46 8.79 -4.93 -0.03
N PHE A 47 8.29 -6.04 0.48
CA PHE A 47 9.16 -7.02 1.13
C PHE A 47 10.17 -7.60 0.12
N ASN A 48 9.72 -7.90 -1.08
CA ASN A 48 10.62 -8.44 -2.09
C ASN A 48 11.70 -7.44 -2.49
N LYS A 49 11.39 -6.15 -2.41
CA LYS A 49 12.37 -5.13 -2.75
C LYS A 49 13.51 -5.08 -1.73
N PHE A 50 13.19 -5.22 -0.45
CA PHE A 50 14.20 -5.07 0.60
C PHE A 50 14.69 -6.39 1.17
N GLY A 51 13.92 -7.45 1.06
CA GLY A 51 14.33 -8.76 1.52
C GLY A 51 14.26 -8.97 3.02
N ASN A 52 13.81 -7.98 3.78
CA ASN A 52 13.70 -8.11 5.23
C ASN A 52 12.72 -7.05 5.74
N THR A 53 12.41 -7.11 7.04
CA THR A 53 11.48 -6.15 7.65
C THR A 53 12.22 -5.10 8.45
N GLY A 54 13.36 -4.67 7.96
CA GLY A 54 14.16 -3.66 8.63
C GLY A 54 13.61 -2.25 8.44
N MET A 55 14.45 -1.27 8.74
CA MET A 55 14.02 0.12 8.74
C MET A 55 13.52 0.58 7.37
N LYS A 56 14.21 0.19 6.30
CA LYS A 56 13.82 0.62 4.97
C LYS A 56 12.46 0.07 4.58
N TYR A 57 12.22 -1.20 4.90
CA TYR A 57 10.92 -1.82 4.64
C TYR A 57 9.83 -1.06 5.40
N LYS A 58 10.06 -0.82 6.69
CA LYS A 58 9.06 -0.15 7.52
C LYS A 58 8.77 1.26 7.03
N ASN A 59 9.82 2.01 6.67
CA ASN A 59 9.63 3.37 6.19
C ASN A 59 8.86 3.39 4.88
N GLN A 60 9.19 2.49 3.97
CA GLN A 60 8.50 2.42 2.69
C GLN A 60 7.04 2.08 2.90
N LEU A 61 6.78 1.12 3.76
CA LEU A 61 5.42 0.68 3.99
C LEU A 61 4.59 1.77 4.67
N ARG A 62 5.16 2.43 5.66
CA ARG A 62 4.45 3.52 6.34
C ARG A 62 4.13 4.66 5.38
N SER A 63 5.05 4.93 4.46
CA SER A 63 4.82 5.96 3.46
C SER A 63 3.58 5.62 2.62
N ARG A 64 3.45 4.36 2.24
CA ARG A 64 2.30 3.94 1.44
C ARG A 64 1.00 4.04 2.23
N VAL A 65 1.02 3.62 3.49
CA VAL A 65 -0.17 3.73 4.33
C VAL A 65 -0.56 5.19 4.50
N PHE A 66 0.41 6.05 4.77
CA PHE A 66 0.17 7.46 4.98
C PHE A 66 -0.45 8.10 3.72
N ASN A 67 0.12 7.79 2.56
CA ASN A 67 -0.37 8.38 1.32
C ASN A 67 -1.75 7.86 0.93
N LEU A 68 -2.06 6.62 1.26
CA LEU A 68 -3.39 6.09 1.00
C LEU A 68 -4.45 6.76 1.87
N LYS A 69 -4.06 7.22 3.06
CA LYS A 69 -4.98 7.87 3.97
C LYS A 69 -5.07 9.37 3.75
N ASP A 70 -4.30 9.92 2.84
CA ASP A 70 -4.25 11.36 2.62
C ASP A 70 -5.55 11.83 1.98
N LYS A 71 -6.34 12.54 2.72
CA LYS A 71 -7.63 13.02 2.23
C LYS A 71 -7.50 14.08 1.16
N LYS A 72 -6.32 14.66 1.02
CA LYS A 72 -6.08 15.65 -0.03
C LYS A 72 -5.76 14.99 -1.36
N ASN A 73 -5.56 13.69 -1.37
CA ASN A 73 -5.21 12.98 -2.59
C ASN A 73 -6.00 11.69 -2.71
N PRO A 74 -7.32 11.77 -2.77
CA PRO A 74 -8.14 10.54 -2.84
C PRO A 74 -7.94 9.79 -4.15
N ALA A 75 -7.47 10.44 -5.19
CA ALA A 75 -7.28 9.78 -6.47
C ALA A 75 -6.23 8.68 -6.40
N LEU A 76 -5.23 8.82 -5.54
CA LEU A 76 -4.21 7.79 -5.40
C LEU A 76 -4.84 6.49 -4.90
N ARG A 77 -5.62 6.57 -3.83
CA ARG A 77 -6.27 5.41 -3.26
C ARG A 77 -7.20 4.75 -4.28
N GLU A 78 -7.98 5.56 -4.97
CA GLU A 78 -8.89 5.02 -5.98
C GLU A 78 -8.14 4.34 -7.12
N SER A 79 -7.04 4.93 -7.55
CA SER A 79 -6.25 4.36 -8.64
C SER A 79 -5.68 3.00 -8.26
N VAL A 80 -5.25 2.86 -7.01
CA VAL A 80 -4.73 1.57 -6.53
C VAL A 80 -5.86 0.56 -6.43
N LEU A 81 -7.01 0.97 -5.92
CA LEU A 81 -8.15 0.06 -5.77
C LEU A 81 -8.68 -0.41 -7.11
N CYS A 82 -8.70 0.46 -8.10
CA CYS A 82 -9.25 0.12 -9.40
C CYS A 82 -8.24 -0.52 -10.35
N GLY A 83 -6.99 -0.62 -9.92
CA GLY A 83 -5.99 -1.25 -10.76
C GLY A 83 -5.33 -0.32 -11.77
N THR A 84 -5.68 0.95 -11.78
CA THR A 84 -5.02 1.92 -12.65
C THR A 84 -3.54 2.01 -12.28
N ILE A 85 -3.25 1.94 -10.99
CA ILE A 85 -1.88 1.81 -10.50
C ILE A 85 -1.80 0.41 -9.90
N LEU A 86 -1.00 -0.46 -10.52
CA LEU A 86 -0.89 -1.83 -10.02
C LEU A 86 -0.16 -1.84 -8.68
N PRO A 87 -0.45 -2.84 -7.82
CA PRO A 87 0.16 -2.90 -6.50
C PRO A 87 1.68 -2.84 -6.53
N GLU A 88 2.31 -3.54 -7.48
CA GLU A 88 3.75 -3.54 -7.58
C GLU A 88 4.28 -2.15 -7.91
N LYS A 89 3.62 -1.46 -8.81
CA LYS A 89 4.03 -0.10 -9.15
C LYS A 89 3.83 0.83 -7.95
N PHE A 90 2.70 0.73 -7.29
CA PHE A 90 2.42 1.57 -6.14
C PHE A 90 3.49 1.38 -5.05
N ALA A 91 3.87 0.13 -4.82
CA ALA A 91 4.87 -0.17 -3.80
C ALA A 91 6.20 0.51 -4.08
N ASN A 92 6.49 0.79 -5.34
CA ASN A 92 7.77 1.38 -5.74
C ASN A 92 7.69 2.84 -6.17
N MET A 93 6.53 3.47 -6.05
CA MET A 93 6.41 4.87 -6.43
C MET A 93 7.19 5.76 -5.50
N THR A 94 7.69 6.88 -6.03
CA THR A 94 8.35 7.87 -5.20
C THR A 94 7.30 8.74 -4.54
N SER A 95 7.72 9.49 -3.53
CA SER A 95 6.80 10.41 -2.85
C SER A 95 6.27 11.45 -3.82
N GLU A 96 7.10 11.89 -4.75
CA GLU A 96 6.67 12.87 -5.74
C GLU A 96 5.60 12.29 -6.66
N GLU A 97 5.79 11.05 -7.09
CA GLU A 97 4.81 10.41 -7.95
C GLU A 97 3.47 10.25 -7.25
N MET A 98 3.50 9.90 -5.97
CA MET A 98 2.27 9.72 -5.23
C MET A 98 1.56 11.03 -4.97
N ALA A 99 2.31 12.11 -4.83
CA ALA A 99 1.72 13.40 -4.50
C ALA A 99 1.25 14.20 -5.71
N SER A 100 1.70 13.84 -6.90
CA SER A 100 1.40 14.67 -8.06
C SER A 100 0.17 14.15 -8.76
N ASP A 101 -0.95 14.41 -8.17
CA ASP A 101 -2.19 13.99 -8.79
C ASP A 101 -2.55 14.89 -9.93
N ASP A 102 -1.96 16.04 -10.01
CA ASP A 102 -2.35 16.93 -11.05
C ASP A 102 -1.30 17.05 -12.07
N VAL A 103 -0.61 16.10 -12.26
CA VAL A 103 0.43 16.14 -13.16
C VAL A 103 0.11 16.69 -14.43
N SER A 104 -0.62 17.29 -14.62
CA SER A 104 -0.87 17.88 -15.87
C SER A 104 0.29 18.39 -16.57
#